data_407a4c76ff9c2608a196526b85ae70fe
#
_entry.id   407a4c76ff9c2608a196526b85ae70fe
#
_cell.length_a   1.000
_cell.length_b   1.000
_cell.length_c   1.000
_cell.angle_alpha   90.00
_cell.angle_beta   90.00
_cell.angle_gamma   90.00
#
_symmetry.space_group_name_H-M   'P 1'
#
loop_
_entity.id
_entity.type
_entity.pdbx_description
1 polymer ?
#
loop_
_entity_poly.entity_id
_entity_poly.type
_entity_poly.pdbx_seq_one_letter_code
_entity_poly.pdbx_strand_id
1 'polypeptide(L)'
;RSRRQRQMCIRDRYNTDVNWYTDLITESLGSKWRPIRGNEDCMRINKISAKMIKGCDAEAACRELSEYYDIIRHESGSGIAGTTIELVPKGFNKAVGISAVCRLFDIPWEDTIVFGDSNNDLAMFEYAAVKVAMGNGSEKIKALADHITQDMFHYGIRNGLEYLKLI
;
A
#
# COMPACT_ATOMS: atom_id res chain seq x y z
N ARG A 1 -20.35 7.53 11.02
CA ARG A 1 -19.43 7.72 9.87
C ARG A 1 -18.31 6.68 9.83
N SER A 2 -17.75 6.26 10.95
CA SER A 2 -16.60 5.35 11.00
C SER A 2 -16.87 3.93 10.49
N ARG A 3 -18.06 3.36 10.72
CA ARG A 3 -18.40 1.99 10.27
C ARG A 3 -18.55 1.86 8.75
N ARG A 4 -19.14 2.86 8.07
CA ARG A 4 -19.26 2.85 6.60
C ARG A 4 -17.91 3.05 5.90
N GLN A 5 -17.04 3.91 6.45
CA GLN A 5 -15.69 4.10 5.90
C GLN A 5 -14.80 2.85 6.07
N ARG A 6 -14.84 2.18 7.26
CA ARG A 6 -14.12 0.91 7.44
C ARG A 6 -14.64 -0.20 6.52
N GLN A 7 -15.95 -0.25 6.26
CA GLN A 7 -16.50 -1.22 5.31
C GLN A 7 -16.09 -0.94 3.86
N MET A 8 -15.80 0.31 3.50
CA MET A 8 -15.32 0.66 2.15
C MET A 8 -13.84 0.34 1.92
N CYS A 9 -13.00 0.47 2.94
CA CYS A 9 -11.60 0.06 2.87
C CYS A 9 -11.40 -1.47 2.83
N ILE A 10 -12.41 -2.24 3.26
CA ILE A 10 -12.35 -3.71 3.37
C ILE A 10 -13.12 -4.41 2.24
N ARG A 11 -13.97 -3.69 1.49
CA ARG A 11 -14.74 -4.25 0.38
C ARG A 11 -14.00 -4.00 -0.92
N ASP A 12 -13.18 -4.95 -1.29
CA ASP A 12 -12.61 -4.96 -2.62
C ASP A 12 -13.70 -5.26 -3.64
N ARG A 13 -13.67 -4.52 -4.72
CA ARG A 13 -14.54 -4.68 -5.87
C ARG A 13 -13.67 -4.97 -7.06
N TYR A 14 -14.14 -5.85 -7.92
CA TYR A 14 -13.37 -6.24 -9.09
C TYR A 14 -14.24 -6.22 -10.34
N ASN A 15 -13.60 -6.00 -11.45
CA ASN A 15 -14.13 -6.21 -12.78
C ASN A 15 -13.10 -7.02 -13.56
N THR A 16 -13.27 -8.34 -13.60
CA THR A 16 -12.34 -9.24 -14.28
C THR A 16 -13.01 -10.56 -14.62
N ASP A 17 -12.67 -11.11 -15.77
CA ASP A 17 -13.04 -12.44 -16.20
C ASP A 17 -11.96 -13.48 -15.83
N VAL A 18 -10.95 -13.10 -15.03
CA VAL A 18 -9.84 -13.96 -14.66
C VAL A 18 -10.15 -14.72 -13.39
N ASN A 19 -10.64 -15.94 -13.53
CA ASN A 19 -11.13 -16.78 -12.43
C ASN A 19 -10.11 -16.98 -11.30
N TRP A 20 -8.82 -17.24 -11.60
CA TRP A 20 -7.82 -17.49 -10.58
C TRP A 20 -7.62 -16.30 -9.61
N TYR A 21 -7.79 -15.07 -10.09
CA TYR A 21 -7.67 -13.88 -9.24
C TYR A 21 -8.91 -13.70 -8.37
N THR A 22 -10.08 -13.99 -8.91
CA THR A 22 -11.33 -13.99 -8.15
C THR A 22 -11.35 -15.08 -7.09
N ASP A 23 -10.79 -16.25 -7.39
CA ASP A 23 -10.66 -17.36 -6.43
C ASP A 23 -9.73 -16.97 -5.27
N LEU A 24 -8.56 -16.40 -5.57
CA LEU A 24 -7.62 -15.91 -4.57
C LEU A 24 -8.25 -14.85 -3.64
N ILE A 25 -8.98 -13.89 -4.22
CA ILE A 25 -9.66 -12.85 -3.45
C ILE A 25 -10.81 -13.44 -2.63
N THR A 26 -11.56 -14.38 -3.20
CA THR A 26 -12.64 -15.07 -2.49
C THR A 26 -12.12 -15.84 -1.28
N GLU A 27 -11.01 -16.55 -1.44
CA GLU A 27 -10.36 -17.29 -0.36
C GLU A 27 -9.87 -16.34 0.74
N SER A 28 -9.29 -15.20 0.37
CA SER A 28 -8.69 -14.25 1.32
C SER A 28 -9.72 -13.36 2.01
N LEU A 29 -10.74 -12.90 1.31
CA LEU A 29 -11.68 -11.88 1.78
C LEU A 29 -13.10 -12.41 2.01
N GLY A 30 -13.44 -13.59 1.50
CA GLY A 30 -14.76 -14.21 1.65
C GLY A 30 -15.87 -13.30 1.12
N SER A 31 -16.92 -13.08 1.93
CA SER A 31 -18.06 -12.22 1.56
C SER A 31 -17.79 -10.71 1.62
N LYS A 32 -16.56 -10.28 1.95
CA LYS A 32 -16.21 -8.87 2.06
C LYS A 32 -16.02 -8.19 0.70
N TRP A 33 -15.83 -8.95 -0.36
CA TRP A 33 -15.67 -8.43 -1.71
C TRP A 33 -16.93 -8.64 -2.56
N ARG A 34 -17.12 -7.84 -3.59
CA ARG A 34 -18.21 -7.96 -4.55
C ARG A 34 -17.87 -7.32 -5.90
N PRO A 35 -18.45 -7.78 -7.01
CA PRO A 35 -18.27 -7.15 -8.32
C PRO A 35 -18.80 -5.71 -8.35
N ILE A 36 -18.19 -4.88 -9.18
CA ILE A 36 -18.68 -3.54 -9.51
C ILE A 36 -19.91 -3.72 -10.41
N ARG A 37 -21.02 -3.09 -10.05
CA ARG A 37 -22.30 -3.21 -10.77
C ARG A 37 -22.75 -1.95 -11.48
N GLY A 38 -21.99 -0.88 -11.44
CA GLY A 38 -22.32 0.39 -12.08
C GLY A 38 -21.40 1.53 -11.68
N ASN A 39 -21.60 2.70 -12.28
CA ASN A 39 -20.74 3.86 -12.06
C ASN A 39 -20.90 4.49 -10.69
N GLU A 40 -22.05 4.31 -10.02
CA GLU A 40 -22.31 4.81 -8.67
C GLU A 40 -21.32 4.25 -7.64
N ASP A 41 -20.78 3.08 -7.90
CA ASP A 41 -19.79 2.43 -7.05
C ASP A 41 -18.38 3.00 -7.24
N CYS A 42 -18.11 3.65 -8.36
CA CYS A 42 -16.78 4.19 -8.70
C CYS A 42 -16.49 5.54 -8.03
N MET A 43 -17.48 6.27 -7.58
CA MET A 43 -17.33 7.64 -7.04
C MET A 43 -16.64 7.72 -5.66
N ARG A 44 -16.27 6.58 -5.05
CA ARG A 44 -15.67 6.52 -3.70
C ARG A 44 -14.52 5.53 -3.61
N ILE A 45 -13.80 5.36 -4.71
CA ILE A 45 -12.65 4.46 -4.76
C ILE A 45 -11.43 5.21 -4.22
N ASN A 46 -10.82 4.65 -3.17
CA ASN A 46 -9.60 5.20 -2.57
C ASN A 46 -8.33 4.60 -3.18
N LYS A 47 -8.43 3.39 -3.71
CA LYS A 47 -7.33 2.67 -4.34
C LYS A 47 -7.87 1.65 -5.34
N ILE A 48 -7.17 1.49 -6.45
CA ILE A 48 -7.43 0.44 -7.44
C ILE A 48 -6.17 -0.42 -7.51
N SER A 49 -6.32 -1.73 -7.36
CA SER A 49 -5.26 -2.68 -7.69
C SER A 49 -5.59 -3.34 -9.03
N ALA A 50 -4.65 -3.31 -9.95
CA ALA A 50 -4.82 -3.89 -11.27
C ALA A 50 -3.63 -4.78 -11.62
N LYS A 51 -3.90 -5.90 -12.29
CA LYS A 51 -2.87 -6.77 -12.84
C LYS A 51 -2.76 -6.54 -14.33
N MET A 52 -1.55 -6.28 -14.79
CA MET A 52 -1.24 -6.18 -16.21
C MET A 52 -1.22 -7.57 -16.82
N ILE A 53 -2.02 -7.80 -17.84
CA ILE A 53 -2.06 -9.08 -18.56
C ILE A 53 -1.14 -9.05 -19.77
N LYS A 54 -0.71 -10.23 -20.24
CA LYS A 54 0.12 -10.37 -21.44
C LYS A 54 -0.61 -9.78 -22.64
N GLY A 55 0.07 -8.89 -23.37
CA GLY A 55 -0.47 -8.23 -24.57
C GLY A 55 -1.12 -6.87 -24.33
N CYS A 56 -1.24 -6.39 -23.08
CA CYS A 56 -1.58 -4.99 -22.84
C CYS A 56 -0.36 -4.09 -22.97
N ASP A 57 -0.54 -2.87 -23.48
CA ASP A 57 0.47 -1.82 -23.42
C ASP A 57 0.44 -1.16 -22.04
N ALA A 58 1.14 -1.80 -21.09
CA ALA A 58 1.22 -1.35 -19.72
C ALA A 58 1.83 0.06 -19.59
N GLU A 59 2.79 0.39 -20.44
CA GLU A 59 3.46 1.69 -20.39
C GLU A 59 2.55 2.81 -20.90
N ALA A 60 1.78 2.57 -21.96
CA ALA A 60 0.79 3.54 -22.45
C ALA A 60 -0.31 3.76 -21.41
N ALA A 61 -0.85 2.69 -20.83
CA ALA A 61 -1.86 2.78 -19.77
C ALA A 61 -1.33 3.54 -18.55
N CYS A 62 -0.11 3.25 -18.10
CA CYS A 62 0.49 3.97 -16.98
C CYS A 62 0.73 5.45 -17.29
N ARG A 63 1.16 5.79 -18.49
CA ARG A 63 1.33 7.21 -18.90
C ARG A 63 0.01 7.97 -18.82
N GLU A 64 -1.06 7.42 -19.37
CA GLU A 64 -2.39 8.05 -19.36
C GLU A 64 -2.94 8.18 -17.92
N LEU A 65 -2.86 7.12 -17.14
CA LEU A 65 -3.37 7.12 -15.77
C LEU A 65 -2.53 7.98 -14.81
N SER A 66 -1.26 8.22 -15.13
CA SER A 66 -0.37 9.06 -14.31
C SER A 66 -0.78 10.53 -14.25
N GLU A 67 -1.67 10.97 -15.12
CA GLU A 67 -2.28 12.31 -15.03
C GLU A 67 -3.16 12.44 -13.77
N TYR A 68 -3.85 11.37 -13.37
CA TYR A 68 -4.87 11.38 -12.31
C TYR A 68 -4.45 10.63 -11.05
N TYR A 69 -3.51 9.68 -11.17
CA TYR A 69 -3.13 8.76 -10.10
C TYR A 69 -1.63 8.70 -9.89
N ASP A 70 -1.22 8.50 -8.66
CA ASP A 70 0.10 7.98 -8.33
C ASP A 70 0.11 6.48 -8.57
N ILE A 71 1.07 5.98 -9.35
CA ILE A 71 1.14 4.58 -9.77
C ILE A 71 2.26 3.87 -9.03
N ILE A 72 1.89 2.88 -8.22
CA ILE A 72 2.84 2.03 -7.50
C ILE A 72 2.92 0.70 -8.24
N ARG A 73 4.13 0.34 -8.69
CA ARG A 73 4.38 -0.94 -9.37
C ARG A 73 4.95 -1.94 -8.37
N HIS A 74 4.36 -3.12 -8.36
CA HIS A 74 4.85 -4.26 -7.59
C HIS A 74 5.44 -5.29 -8.55
N GLU A 75 6.73 -5.53 -8.45
CA GLU A 75 7.39 -6.62 -9.17
C GLU A 75 7.09 -7.92 -8.46
N SER A 76 6.34 -8.82 -9.08
CA SER A 76 6.09 -10.13 -8.51
C SER A 76 7.30 -11.02 -8.70
N GLY A 77 8.04 -11.27 -7.63
CA GLY A 77 9.15 -12.24 -7.60
C GLY A 77 8.74 -13.71 -7.73
N SER A 78 7.47 -14.01 -7.90
CA SER A 78 6.91 -15.37 -7.92
C SER A 78 6.35 -15.75 -9.30
N GLY A 79 7.13 -15.72 -10.38
CA GLY A 79 6.82 -16.46 -11.63
C GLY A 79 5.41 -16.28 -12.26
N ILE A 80 4.50 -15.57 -11.64
CA ILE A 80 3.18 -15.28 -12.17
C ILE A 80 3.32 -14.12 -13.14
N ALA A 81 3.13 -14.40 -14.40
CA ALA A 81 3.24 -13.44 -15.49
C ALA A 81 2.34 -12.22 -15.25
N GLY A 82 2.96 -11.07 -14.98
CA GLY A 82 2.29 -9.78 -14.96
C GLY A 82 2.69 -8.88 -13.78
N THR A 83 2.96 -7.64 -14.09
CA THR A 83 3.19 -6.58 -13.11
C THR A 83 1.85 -6.21 -12.46
N THR A 84 1.78 -6.19 -11.14
CA THR A 84 0.65 -5.62 -10.42
C THR A 84 0.89 -4.14 -10.18
N ILE A 85 -0.11 -3.32 -10.42
CA ILE A 85 -0.07 -1.89 -10.13
C ILE A 85 -1.14 -1.51 -9.11
N GLU A 86 -0.81 -0.54 -8.29
CA GLU A 86 -1.78 0.17 -7.47
C GLU A 86 -1.90 1.60 -7.97
N LEU A 87 -3.15 2.04 -8.17
CA LEU A 87 -3.50 3.41 -8.52
C LEU A 87 -4.08 4.09 -7.28
N VAL A 88 -3.44 5.14 -6.84
CA VAL A 88 -3.88 5.95 -5.70
C VAL A 88 -4.12 7.37 -6.21
N PRO A 89 -5.23 8.04 -5.83
CA PRO A 89 -5.45 9.43 -6.23
C PRO A 89 -4.23 10.29 -5.91
N LYS A 90 -3.86 11.19 -6.84
CA LYS A 90 -2.69 12.05 -6.66
C LYS A 90 -2.72 12.82 -5.33
N GLY A 91 -1.55 12.87 -4.69
CA GLY A 91 -1.40 13.54 -3.41
C GLY A 91 -1.92 12.75 -2.21
N PHE A 92 -2.35 11.49 -2.41
CA PHE A 92 -2.76 10.61 -1.31
C PHE A 92 -1.74 9.49 -1.13
N ASN A 93 -0.88 9.63 -0.14
CA ASN A 93 0.09 8.61 0.23
C ASN A 93 0.15 8.45 1.76
N LYS A 94 0.97 7.53 2.24
CA LYS A 94 1.09 7.26 3.67
C LYS A 94 1.62 8.46 4.46
N ALA A 95 2.49 9.29 3.89
CA ALA A 95 3.00 10.49 4.53
C ALA A 95 1.91 11.52 4.79
N VAL A 96 1.00 11.71 3.82
CA VAL A 96 -0.18 12.60 3.98
C VAL A 96 -1.06 12.11 5.13
N GLY A 97 -1.25 10.79 5.24
CA GLY A 97 -1.99 10.19 6.35
C GLY A 97 -1.34 10.47 7.70
N ILE A 98 -0.02 10.27 7.82
CA ILE A 98 0.75 10.57 9.04
C ILE A 98 0.65 12.06 9.37
N SER A 99 0.91 12.95 8.41
CA SER A 99 0.81 14.39 8.60
C SER A 99 -0.59 14.83 9.08
N ALA A 100 -1.65 14.21 8.55
CA ALA A 100 -3.01 14.50 8.98
C ALA A 100 -3.27 14.09 10.45
N VAL A 101 -2.76 12.92 10.85
CA VAL A 101 -2.84 12.43 12.24
C VAL A 101 -2.02 13.31 13.17
N CYS A 102 -0.79 13.65 12.81
CA CYS A 102 0.06 14.53 13.60
C CYS A 102 -0.62 15.89 13.86
N ARG A 103 -1.19 16.50 12.82
CA ARG A 103 -1.93 17.75 12.97
C ARG A 103 -3.20 17.64 13.82
N LEU A 104 -3.92 16.51 13.71
CA LEU A 104 -5.16 16.31 14.46
C LEU A 104 -4.93 16.15 15.95
N PHE A 105 -3.77 15.60 16.34
CA PHE A 105 -3.43 15.28 17.73
C PHE A 105 -2.29 16.13 18.29
N ASP A 106 -1.88 17.19 17.56
CA ASP A 106 -0.76 18.09 17.92
C ASP A 106 0.54 17.30 18.23
N ILE A 107 0.80 16.26 17.44
CA ILE A 107 2.03 15.46 17.57
C ILE A 107 3.14 16.14 16.77
N PRO A 108 4.28 16.50 17.39
CA PRO A 108 5.42 17.03 16.68
C PRO A 108 5.96 16.02 15.64
N TRP A 109 6.50 16.53 14.54
CA TRP A 109 7.09 15.67 13.50
C TRP A 109 8.23 14.80 14.07
N GLU A 110 9.00 15.35 14.99
CA GLU A 110 10.14 14.71 15.65
C GLU A 110 9.74 13.44 16.42
N ASP A 111 8.48 13.32 16.80
CA ASP A 111 7.95 12.16 17.52
C ASP A 111 7.41 11.06 16.60
N THR A 112 7.63 11.20 15.28
CA THR A 112 7.15 10.20 14.33
C THR A 112 8.15 9.08 14.10
N ILE A 113 7.69 7.84 14.20
CA ILE A 113 8.46 6.63 13.90
C ILE A 113 7.69 5.82 12.87
N VAL A 114 8.36 5.35 11.83
CA VAL A 114 7.76 4.53 10.80
C VAL A 114 8.51 3.21 10.62
N PHE A 115 7.74 2.16 10.37
CA PHE A 115 8.22 0.85 9.95
C PHE A 115 7.74 0.57 8.53
N GLY A 116 8.63 0.08 7.66
CA GLY A 116 8.27 -0.18 6.26
C GLY A 116 9.13 -1.26 5.62
N ASP A 117 8.60 -1.85 4.54
CA ASP A 117 9.27 -2.92 3.81
C ASP A 117 9.21 -2.77 2.29
N SER A 118 8.33 -1.93 1.75
CA SER A 118 8.05 -1.89 0.32
C SER A 118 8.00 -0.48 -0.27
N ASN A 119 7.95 -0.40 -1.60
CA ASN A 119 8.03 0.88 -2.31
C ASN A 119 6.86 1.83 -1.99
N ASN A 120 5.72 1.32 -1.54
CA ASN A 120 4.60 2.16 -1.10
C ASN A 120 4.84 2.86 0.24
N ASP A 121 5.94 2.52 0.94
CA ASP A 121 6.37 3.12 2.20
C ASP A 121 7.36 4.26 2.00
N LEU A 122 7.90 4.45 0.79
CA LEU A 122 8.93 5.46 0.51
C LEU A 122 8.52 6.85 0.97
N ALA A 123 7.31 7.29 0.64
CA ALA A 123 6.84 8.61 1.02
C ALA A 123 6.79 8.82 2.55
N MET A 124 6.41 7.81 3.34
CA MET A 124 6.44 7.95 4.80
C MET A 124 7.86 7.91 5.35
N PHE A 125 8.80 7.21 4.69
CA PHE A 125 10.21 7.23 5.04
C PHE A 125 10.86 8.59 4.74
N GLU A 126 10.45 9.26 3.68
CA GLU A 126 10.90 10.63 3.39
C GLU A 126 10.34 11.65 4.40
N TYR A 127 9.17 11.37 4.97
CA TYR A 127 8.46 12.29 5.87
C TYR A 127 8.86 12.12 7.33
N ALA A 128 8.94 10.90 7.85
CA ALA A 128 9.08 10.64 9.29
C ALA A 128 10.47 10.98 9.86
N ALA A 129 10.51 11.28 11.16
CA ALA A 129 11.75 11.57 11.86
C ALA A 129 12.62 10.32 12.05
N VAL A 130 12.02 9.19 12.46
CA VAL A 130 12.72 7.92 12.66
C VAL A 130 12.17 6.86 11.71
N LYS A 131 13.05 6.18 11.00
CA LYS A 131 12.75 5.25 9.92
C LYS A 131 13.37 3.89 10.21
N VAL A 132 12.54 2.87 10.36
CA VAL A 132 12.96 1.49 10.62
C VAL A 132 12.56 0.62 9.44
N ALA A 133 13.53 0.11 8.70
CA ALA A 133 13.29 -0.84 7.64
C ALA A 133 13.16 -2.26 8.18
N MET A 134 12.19 -3.02 7.68
CA MET A 134 12.09 -4.45 7.94
C MET A 134 13.20 -5.20 7.21
N GLY A 135 13.71 -6.28 7.79
CA GLY A 135 14.80 -7.08 7.21
C GLY A 135 14.47 -7.68 5.83
N ASN A 136 13.18 -7.97 5.58
CA ASN A 136 12.65 -8.37 4.27
C ASN A 136 12.34 -7.19 3.34
N GLY A 137 12.66 -5.96 3.74
CA GLY A 137 12.37 -4.74 2.98
C GLY A 137 13.19 -4.62 1.70
N SER A 138 12.69 -3.80 0.76
CA SER A 138 13.40 -3.49 -0.47
C SER A 138 14.69 -2.70 -0.19
N GLU A 139 15.67 -2.83 -1.08
CA GLU A 139 16.95 -2.09 -0.93
C GLU A 139 16.74 -0.58 -0.89
N LYS A 140 15.72 -0.06 -1.57
CA LYS A 140 15.37 1.38 -1.52
C LYS A 140 14.92 1.82 -0.14
N ILE A 141 14.10 1.02 0.53
CA ILE A 141 13.65 1.31 1.90
C ILE A 141 14.81 1.20 2.88
N LYS A 142 15.63 0.15 2.76
CA LYS A 142 16.80 -0.04 3.62
C LYS A 142 17.82 1.11 3.49
N ALA A 143 17.98 1.64 2.28
CA ALA A 143 18.89 2.77 2.03
C ALA A 143 18.42 4.08 2.68
N LEU A 144 17.13 4.24 2.95
CA LEU A 144 16.56 5.43 3.61
C LEU A 144 16.41 5.25 5.13
N ALA A 145 16.61 4.04 5.65
CA ALA A 145 16.35 3.72 7.04
C ALA A 145 17.48 4.18 7.97
N ASP A 146 17.11 4.66 9.16
CA ASP A 146 18.03 4.92 10.27
C ASP A 146 18.42 3.61 10.97
N HIS A 147 17.54 2.60 10.92
CA HIS A 147 17.78 1.27 11.46
C HIS A 147 17.14 0.20 10.58
N ILE A 148 17.83 -0.94 10.41
CA ILE A 148 17.29 -2.12 9.76
C ILE A 148 17.06 -3.18 10.84
N THR A 149 15.79 -3.51 11.07
CA THR A 149 15.41 -4.56 12.02
C THR A 149 15.31 -5.92 11.34
N GLN A 150 14.87 -6.93 12.04
CA GLN A 150 14.66 -8.26 11.48
C GLN A 150 13.42 -8.31 10.59
N ASP A 151 13.22 -9.42 9.87
CA ASP A 151 12.07 -9.60 9.01
C ASP A 151 10.78 -9.89 9.81
N MET A 152 9.67 -9.97 9.09
CA MET A 152 8.34 -10.18 9.69
C MET A 152 8.21 -11.52 10.42
N PHE A 153 8.97 -12.55 10.05
CA PHE A 153 8.94 -13.89 10.67
C PHE A 153 9.82 -13.97 11.94
N HIS A 154 10.72 -13.01 12.12
CA HIS A 154 11.66 -12.92 13.24
C HIS A 154 11.38 -11.72 14.15
N TYR A 155 10.09 -11.41 14.33
CA TYR A 155 9.64 -10.33 15.24
C TYR A 155 10.22 -8.94 14.93
N GLY A 156 10.43 -8.60 13.66
CA GLY A 156 11.10 -7.37 13.26
C GLY A 156 10.53 -6.09 13.88
N ILE A 157 9.19 -5.94 13.95
CA ILE A 157 8.59 -4.75 14.59
C ILE A 157 8.95 -4.70 16.07
N ARG A 158 8.82 -5.81 16.80
CA ARG A 158 9.16 -5.87 18.21
C ARG A 158 10.64 -5.52 18.46
N ASN A 159 11.52 -6.16 17.72
CA ASN A 159 12.95 -5.92 17.83
C ASN A 159 13.32 -4.46 17.51
N GLY A 160 12.66 -3.83 16.55
CA GLY A 160 12.82 -2.42 16.26
C GLY A 160 12.34 -1.52 17.40
N LEU A 161 11.21 -1.84 18.04
CA LEU A 161 10.72 -1.10 19.20
C LEU A 161 11.63 -1.27 20.43
N GLU A 162 12.16 -2.47 20.67
CA GLU A 162 13.17 -2.73 21.72
C GLU A 162 14.47 -1.95 21.46
N TYR A 163 14.96 -1.92 20.22
CA TYR A 163 16.13 -1.13 19.82
C TYR A 163 15.92 0.36 20.11
N LEU A 164 14.73 0.88 19.83
CA LEU A 164 14.36 2.27 20.11
C LEU A 164 14.02 2.53 21.58
N LYS A 165 14.06 1.51 22.43
CA LYS A 165 13.70 1.57 23.86
C LYS A 165 12.27 2.05 24.14
N LEU A 166 11.36 1.65 23.28
CA LEU A 166 9.93 1.97 23.40
C LEU A 166 9.13 0.88 24.12
N ILE A 167 9.71 -0.30 24.21
CA ILE A 167 9.23 -1.45 25.01
C ILE A 167 10.40 -2.16 25.65
#